data_cdb52b3ce01d3e99f933386f90d845d4
#
_entry.id   cdb52b3ce01d3e99f933386f90d845d4
#
_cell.length_a   1.000
_cell.length_b   1.000
_cell.length_c   1.000
_cell.angle_alpha   90.00
_cell.angle_beta   90.00
_cell.angle_gamma   90.00
#
_symmetry.space_group_name_H-M   'P 1'
#
loop_
_entity.id
_entity.type
_entity.pdbx_description
1 polymer ?
#
loop_
_entity_poly.entity_id
_entity_poly.type
_entity_poly.pdbx_seq_one_letter_code
_entity_poly.pdbx_strand_id
1 'polypeptide(L)'
;VTSRPASLEPDVKSVVAKLLAGEADAGIVYLTDALATQGKLAVTQFGTFAADSPEAAAITTQYRIGLVDGGNTDAQAFVTFVRSAPAIQVATALGFGAPST
;
A
#
# COMPACT_ATOMS: atom_id res chain seq x y z
N VAL A 1 10.41 13.61 -14.46
CA VAL A 1 10.10 13.62 -13.02
C VAL A 1 11.31 13.14 -12.21
N THR A 2 12.00 12.09 -12.67
CA THR A 2 13.10 11.49 -11.92
C THR A 2 14.49 12.03 -12.27
N SER A 3 14.64 12.83 -13.35
CA SER A 3 15.94 13.35 -13.78
C SER A 3 16.51 14.42 -12.84
N ARG A 4 15.65 15.15 -12.14
CA ARG A 4 16.03 16.18 -11.16
C ARG A 4 15.07 16.19 -9.98
N PRO A 5 15.09 15.16 -9.13
CA PRO A 5 14.23 15.13 -7.95
C PRO A 5 14.64 16.22 -6.97
N ALA A 6 13.64 16.81 -6.29
CA ALA A 6 13.89 17.77 -5.22
C ALA A 6 14.55 17.08 -4.01
N SER A 7 14.21 15.83 -3.78
CA SER A 7 14.77 15.01 -2.71
C SER A 7 14.66 13.53 -3.04
N LEU A 8 15.62 12.74 -2.59
CA LEU A 8 15.56 11.27 -2.62
C LEU A 8 15.41 10.77 -1.19
N GLU A 9 14.24 10.31 -0.84
CA GLU A 9 13.95 9.88 0.52
C GLU A 9 14.19 8.38 0.72
N PRO A 10 14.60 7.94 1.92
CA PRO A 10 14.91 6.55 2.20
C PRO A 10 13.67 5.66 2.28
N ASP A 11 12.49 6.22 2.56
CA ASP A 11 11.24 5.48 2.70
C ASP A 11 10.03 6.34 2.30
N VAL A 12 8.88 5.67 2.12
CA VAL A 12 7.65 6.33 1.68
C VAL A 12 7.09 7.29 2.74
N LYS A 13 7.29 7.01 4.02
CA LYS A 13 6.82 7.90 5.10
C LYS A 13 7.50 9.26 5.03
N SER A 14 8.79 9.28 4.72
CA SER A 14 9.56 10.51 4.53
C SER A 14 9.06 11.29 3.32
N VAL A 15 8.69 10.61 2.22
CA VAL A 15 8.08 11.26 1.05
C VAL A 15 6.76 11.93 1.44
N VAL A 16 5.87 11.21 2.13
CA VAL A 16 4.59 11.77 2.60
C VAL A 16 4.82 12.97 3.51
N ALA A 17 5.77 12.89 4.44
CA ALA A 17 6.10 13.99 5.35
C ALA A 17 6.54 15.24 4.59
N LYS A 18 7.38 15.11 3.58
CA LYS A 18 7.83 16.22 2.72
C LYS A 18 6.68 16.87 1.97
N LEU A 19 5.77 16.06 1.42
CA LEU A 19 4.58 16.56 0.74
C LEU A 19 3.66 17.32 1.70
N LEU A 20 3.40 16.77 2.88
CA LEU A 20 2.56 17.42 3.89
C LEU A 20 3.18 18.71 4.44
N ALA A 21 4.49 18.79 4.51
CA ALA A 21 5.22 19.97 4.94
C ALA A 21 5.29 21.05 3.83
N GLY A 22 4.91 20.75 2.60
CA GLY A 22 5.04 21.67 1.47
C GLY A 22 6.46 21.83 0.95
N GLU A 23 7.35 20.91 1.31
CA GLU A 23 8.75 20.94 0.86
C GLU A 23 8.94 20.34 -0.53
N ALA A 24 7.92 19.66 -1.05
CA ALA A 24 7.88 19.12 -2.40
C ALA A 24 6.46 19.29 -2.96
N ASP A 25 6.36 19.49 -4.26
CA ASP A 25 5.09 19.70 -4.94
C ASP A 25 4.41 18.40 -5.38
N ALA A 26 5.18 17.35 -5.60
CA ALA A 26 4.68 16.04 -6.01
C ALA A 26 5.61 14.94 -5.55
N GLY A 27 5.08 13.77 -5.32
CA GLY A 27 5.84 12.59 -4.93
C GLY A 27 5.14 11.31 -5.31
N ILE A 28 5.89 10.22 -5.39
CA ILE A 28 5.39 8.89 -5.69
C ILE A 28 5.30 8.11 -4.37
N VAL A 29 4.10 7.64 -4.05
CA VAL A 29 3.79 6.90 -2.82
C VAL A 29 2.84 5.76 -3.15
N TYR A 30 2.63 4.85 -2.21
CA TYR A 30 1.58 3.85 -2.36
C TYR A 30 0.21 4.49 -2.16
N LEU A 31 -0.80 3.93 -2.81
CA LEU A 31 -2.18 4.41 -2.65
C LEU A 31 -2.60 4.42 -1.18
N THR A 32 -2.23 3.40 -0.42
CA THR A 32 -2.54 3.30 1.01
C THR A 32 -1.97 4.46 1.82
N ASP A 33 -0.75 4.90 1.50
CA ASP A 33 -0.12 6.05 2.18
C ASP A 33 -0.85 7.35 1.85
N ALA A 34 -1.23 7.54 0.59
CA ALA A 34 -1.96 8.73 0.16
C ALA A 34 -3.34 8.80 0.81
N LEU A 35 -4.08 7.69 0.84
CA LEU A 35 -5.40 7.63 1.49
C LEU A 35 -5.32 7.83 3.01
N ALA A 36 -4.25 7.40 3.64
CA ALA A 36 -4.04 7.61 5.07
C ALA A 36 -3.91 9.09 5.44
N THR A 37 -3.62 9.98 4.50
CA THR A 37 -3.59 11.43 4.76
C THR A 37 -4.97 12.06 4.88
N GLN A 38 -6.04 11.29 4.64
CA GLN A 38 -7.44 11.74 4.79
C GLN A 38 -7.76 13.00 3.98
N GLY A 39 -7.35 13.03 2.74
CA GLY A 39 -7.63 14.13 1.82
C GLY A 39 -6.68 15.33 1.90
N LYS A 40 -5.65 15.27 2.73
CA LYS A 40 -4.65 16.34 2.80
C LYS A 40 -3.77 16.42 1.56
N LEU A 41 -3.64 15.31 0.83
CA LEU A 41 -2.92 15.24 -0.44
C LEU A 41 -3.88 14.87 -1.56
N ALA A 42 -3.74 15.53 -2.71
CA ALA A 42 -4.44 15.14 -3.93
C ALA A 42 -3.78 13.88 -4.49
N VAL A 43 -4.59 12.93 -4.94
CA VAL A 43 -4.12 11.61 -5.41
C VAL A 43 -4.45 11.45 -6.89
N THR A 44 -3.45 11.08 -7.67
CA THR A 44 -3.61 10.66 -9.06
C THR A 44 -2.93 9.32 -9.24
N GLN A 45 -3.70 8.31 -9.66
CA GLN A 45 -3.13 7.00 -9.94
C GLN A 45 -2.47 6.98 -11.31
N PHE A 46 -1.43 6.18 -11.49
CA PHE A 46 -0.71 6.05 -12.77
C PHE A 46 -1.55 5.45 -13.90
N GLY A 47 -2.74 5.04 -13.63
CA GLY A 47 -3.64 4.39 -14.57
C GLY A 47 -4.06 3.02 -14.06
N THR A 48 -4.91 2.39 -14.83
CA THR A 48 -5.37 1.03 -14.53
C THR A 48 -4.65 0.06 -15.46
N PHE A 49 -3.98 -0.92 -14.87
CA PHE A 49 -3.36 -2.01 -15.59
C PHE A 49 -4.17 -3.28 -15.35
N ALA A 50 -4.19 -4.20 -16.32
CA ALA A 50 -4.77 -5.51 -16.10
C ALA A 50 -4.05 -6.20 -14.93
N ALA A 51 -4.82 -6.85 -14.03
CA ALA A 51 -4.29 -7.37 -12.77
C ALA A 51 -3.14 -8.39 -12.95
N ASP A 52 -3.12 -9.07 -14.07
CA ASP A 52 -2.12 -10.08 -14.44
C ASP A 52 -1.06 -9.55 -15.41
N SER A 53 -1.04 -8.24 -15.66
CA SER A 53 -0.08 -7.65 -16.59
C SER A 53 1.31 -7.49 -15.96
N PRO A 54 2.39 -7.50 -16.77
CA PRO A 54 3.74 -7.20 -16.27
C PRO A 54 3.85 -5.83 -15.63
N GLU A 55 3.11 -4.84 -16.14
CA GLU A 55 3.08 -3.47 -15.60
C GLU A 55 2.48 -3.44 -14.21
N ALA A 56 1.36 -4.13 -13.98
CA ALA A 56 0.76 -4.25 -12.65
C ALA A 56 1.72 -4.94 -11.68
N ALA A 57 2.38 -6.02 -12.11
CA ALA A 57 3.34 -6.73 -11.27
C ALA A 57 4.53 -5.83 -10.87
N ALA A 58 4.96 -4.94 -11.76
CA ALA A 58 6.09 -4.04 -11.51
C ALA A 58 5.80 -2.96 -10.45
N ILE A 59 4.53 -2.58 -10.26
CA ILE A 59 4.13 -1.50 -9.36
C ILE A 59 3.32 -1.96 -8.15
N THR A 60 3.04 -3.26 -8.04
CA THR A 60 2.24 -3.82 -6.95
C THR A 60 3.13 -4.54 -5.95
N THR A 61 3.04 -4.13 -4.70
CA THR A 61 3.69 -4.83 -3.59
C THR A 61 2.72 -5.84 -2.99
N GLN A 62 3.16 -7.09 -2.86
CA GLN A 62 2.37 -8.14 -2.26
C GLN A 62 2.76 -8.35 -0.81
N TYR A 63 1.78 -8.35 0.07
CA TYR A 63 1.94 -8.70 1.47
C TYR A 63 1.46 -10.13 1.69
N ARG A 64 2.15 -10.85 2.55
CA ARG A 64 1.84 -12.25 2.86
C ARG A 64 1.77 -12.44 4.37
N ILE A 65 0.88 -13.32 4.80
CA ILE A 65 0.81 -13.76 6.17
C ILE A 65 0.98 -15.28 6.21
N GLY A 66 1.70 -15.78 7.17
CA GLY A 66 1.91 -17.20 7.35
C GLY A 66 1.96 -17.60 8.82
N LEU A 67 1.82 -18.88 9.08
CA LEU A 67 1.98 -19.47 10.39
C LEU A 67 3.39 -20.05 10.53
N VAL A 68 3.96 -19.87 11.70
CA VAL A 68 5.19 -20.57 12.08
C VAL A 68 4.85 -22.04 12.38
N ASP A 69 5.75 -22.94 12.05
CA ASP A 69 5.58 -24.37 12.39
C ASP A 69 5.33 -24.53 13.89
N GLY A 70 4.31 -25.29 14.23
CA GLY A 70 3.87 -25.44 15.63
C GLY A 70 3.08 -24.24 16.15
N GLY A 71 2.64 -23.34 15.29
CA GLY A 71 1.81 -22.18 15.66
C GLY A 71 0.55 -22.62 16.42
N ASN A 72 0.21 -21.86 17.47
CA ASN A 72 -0.92 -22.18 18.32
C ASN A 72 -2.28 -21.86 17.67
N THR A 73 -3.35 -22.29 18.33
CA THR A 73 -4.72 -22.10 17.87
C THR A 73 -5.08 -20.60 17.69
N ASP A 74 -4.59 -19.74 18.55
CA ASP A 74 -4.86 -18.30 18.47
C ASP A 74 -4.20 -17.68 17.23
N ALA A 75 -2.98 -18.10 16.91
CA ALA A 75 -2.31 -17.66 15.70
C ALA A 75 -3.06 -18.11 14.43
N GLN A 76 -3.56 -19.37 14.44
CA GLN A 76 -4.38 -19.89 13.35
C GLN A 76 -5.68 -19.09 13.19
N ALA A 77 -6.35 -18.79 14.31
CA ALA A 77 -7.58 -17.98 14.32
C ALA A 77 -7.31 -16.58 13.79
N PHE A 78 -6.19 -15.97 14.12
CA PHE A 78 -5.81 -14.66 13.62
C PHE A 78 -5.61 -14.66 12.09
N VAL A 79 -4.86 -15.62 11.56
CA VAL A 79 -4.66 -15.75 10.10
C VAL A 79 -6.01 -15.95 9.39
N THR A 80 -6.89 -16.80 9.94
CA THR A 80 -8.24 -17.01 9.40
C THR A 80 -9.05 -15.71 9.41
N PHE A 81 -8.99 -14.95 10.50
CA PHE A 81 -9.68 -13.68 10.62
C PHE A 81 -9.18 -12.66 9.59
N VAL A 82 -7.87 -12.50 9.45
CA VAL A 82 -7.28 -11.55 8.48
C VAL A 82 -7.72 -11.85 7.04
N ARG A 83 -8.01 -13.13 6.74
CA ARG A 83 -8.49 -13.56 5.43
C ARG A 83 -10.01 -13.57 5.30
N SER A 84 -10.72 -13.17 6.35
CA SER A 84 -12.19 -13.12 6.35
C SER A 84 -12.72 -11.93 5.57
N ALA A 85 -13.99 -12.01 5.14
CA ALA A 85 -14.64 -10.92 4.41
C ALA A 85 -14.64 -9.59 5.18
N PRO A 86 -14.95 -9.54 6.50
CA PRO A 86 -14.88 -8.28 7.24
C PRO A 86 -13.49 -7.65 7.24
N ALA A 87 -12.44 -8.44 7.41
CA ALA A 87 -11.06 -7.93 7.40
C ALA A 87 -10.65 -7.43 6.02
N ILE A 88 -11.04 -8.14 4.95
CA ILE A 88 -10.80 -7.73 3.56
C ILE A 88 -11.52 -6.43 3.24
N GLN A 89 -12.74 -6.23 3.74
CA GLN A 89 -13.47 -4.96 3.55
C GLN A 89 -12.73 -3.79 4.17
N VAL A 90 -12.19 -3.95 5.38
CA VAL A 90 -11.39 -2.92 6.04
C VAL A 90 -10.13 -2.61 5.22
N ALA A 91 -9.41 -3.63 4.80
CA ALA A 91 -8.20 -3.46 3.99
C ALA A 91 -8.51 -2.75 2.66
N THR A 92 -9.57 -3.13 1.98
CA THR A 92 -9.99 -2.52 0.72
C THR A 92 -10.34 -1.03 0.91
N ALA A 93 -11.04 -0.69 2.00
CA ALA A 93 -11.36 0.70 2.32
C ALA A 93 -10.10 1.56 2.57
N LEU A 94 -9.01 0.94 3.02
CA LEU A 94 -7.73 1.60 3.23
C LEU A 94 -6.85 1.66 1.97
N GLY A 95 -7.30 1.10 0.86
CA GLY A 95 -6.61 1.15 -0.43
C GLY A 95 -5.82 -0.10 -0.80
N PHE A 96 -5.90 -1.16 0.00
CA PHE A 96 -5.27 -2.44 -0.36
C PHE A 96 -6.10 -3.16 -1.45
N GLY A 97 -5.41 -3.87 -2.32
CA GLY A 97 -6.05 -4.72 -3.32
C GLY A 97 -6.66 -5.98 -2.71
N ALA A 98 -7.50 -6.65 -3.49
CA ALA A 98 -8.06 -7.94 -3.10
C ALA A 98 -6.95 -9.00 -2.95
N PRO A 99 -7.07 -9.90 -1.97
CA PRO A 99 -6.10 -10.97 -1.82
C PRO A 99 -6.14 -11.91 -3.02
N SER A 100 -4.97 -12.32 -3.48
CA SER A 100 -4.85 -13.42 -4.42
C SER A 100 -4.84 -14.75 -3.65
N THR A 101 -5.47 -15.73 -4.23
CA THR A 101 -5.49 -17.09 -3.65
C THR A 101 -4.16 -17.80 -3.78
#